data_674e9eb2067f3360b034e68c53807988
#
_entry.id   674e9eb2067f3360b034e68c53807988
#
_cell.length_a   1.000
_cell.length_b   1.000
_cell.length_c   1.000
_cell.angle_alpha   90.00
_cell.angle_beta   90.00
_cell.angle_gamma   90.00
#
_symmetry.space_group_name_H-M   'P 1'
#
loop_
_entity.id
_entity.type
_entity.pdbx_description
1 polymer ?
#
loop_
_entity_poly.entity_id
_entity_poly.type
_entity_poly.pdbx_seq_one_letter_code
_entity_poly.pdbx_strand_id
1 'polypeptide(L)'
;MQINKVEICGVNTSELPVLKNNQMMDLLVKIKAGDEDARQQFVRGNLRLVLSIIQKFNNRGENIDDLFQIGCIGLIKAIDNFDLSQNVRFSTYAVPMIIGEIKRFIRDNGPIKVSRFLKELSAKVRELIEKNEKENR
;
A
#
# COMPACT_ATOMS: atom_id res chain seq x y z
N MET A 1 14.54 -7.21 7.54
CA MET A 1 13.20 -7.03 8.15
C MET A 1 12.42 -8.32 8.02
N GLN A 2 11.95 -8.84 9.13
CA GLN A 2 11.11 -10.02 9.11
C GLN A 2 9.67 -9.61 8.82
N ILE A 3 9.09 -10.21 7.79
CA ILE A 3 7.69 -10.03 7.46
C ILE A 3 6.97 -11.29 7.94
N ASN A 4 6.11 -11.14 8.93
CA ASN A 4 5.32 -12.24 9.43
C ASN A 4 4.33 -12.69 8.37
N LYS A 5 3.99 -13.99 8.37
CA LYS A 5 3.02 -14.55 7.44
C LYS A 5 1.64 -13.98 7.77
N VAL A 6 1.17 -13.03 6.97
CA VAL A 6 -0.14 -12.40 7.11
C VAL A 6 -0.77 -12.30 5.72
N GLU A 7 -2.06 -12.47 5.64
CA GLU A 7 -2.79 -12.17 4.41
C GLU A 7 -3.24 -10.72 4.43
N ILE A 8 -2.87 -9.97 3.40
CA ILE A 8 -3.31 -8.59 3.19
C ILE A 8 -3.89 -8.51 1.79
N CYS A 9 -5.14 -8.11 1.67
CA CYS A 9 -5.85 -8.03 0.39
C CYS A 9 -5.81 -9.35 -0.39
N GLY A 10 -5.84 -10.48 0.32
CA GLY A 10 -5.76 -11.81 -0.28
C GLY A 10 -4.37 -12.24 -0.68
N VAL A 11 -3.33 -11.46 -0.36
CA VAL A 11 -1.94 -11.77 -0.69
C VAL A 11 -1.24 -12.35 0.53
N ASN A 12 -0.59 -13.50 0.37
CA ASN A 12 0.23 -14.10 1.42
C ASN A 12 1.58 -13.38 1.45
N THR A 13 1.82 -12.61 2.52
CA THR A 13 3.00 -11.75 2.61
C THR A 13 4.31 -12.52 2.71
N SER A 14 4.27 -13.79 3.15
CA SER A 14 5.48 -14.62 3.25
C SER A 14 5.99 -15.09 1.88
N GLU A 15 5.15 -15.07 0.86
CA GLU A 15 5.45 -15.56 -0.48
C GLU A 15 5.67 -14.46 -1.51
N LEU A 16 5.76 -13.21 -1.06
CA LEU A 16 5.97 -12.08 -1.98
C LEU A 16 7.35 -12.17 -2.64
N PRO A 17 7.41 -12.12 -3.97
CA PRO A 17 8.70 -12.12 -4.66
C PRO A 17 9.44 -10.81 -4.43
N VAL A 18 10.77 -10.86 -4.60
CA VAL A 18 11.64 -9.69 -4.54
C VAL A 18 12.41 -9.62 -5.84
N LEU A 19 12.39 -8.46 -6.49
CA LEU A 19 13.13 -8.22 -7.70
C LEU A 19 14.47 -7.53 -7.40
N LYS A 20 15.51 -7.99 -8.07
CA LYS A 20 16.81 -7.29 -8.05
C LYS A 20 16.74 -6.04 -8.93
N ASN A 21 17.63 -5.08 -8.69
CA ASN A 21 17.60 -3.83 -9.40
C ASN A 21 17.73 -4.02 -10.93
N ASN A 22 18.59 -4.91 -11.39
CA ASN A 22 18.76 -5.19 -12.82
C ASN A 22 17.47 -5.78 -13.43
N GLN A 23 16.77 -6.65 -12.70
CA GLN A 23 15.49 -7.20 -13.13
C GLN A 23 14.42 -6.11 -13.23
N MET A 24 14.39 -5.21 -12.26
CA MET A 24 13.47 -4.07 -12.30
C MET A 24 13.71 -3.17 -13.48
N MET A 25 14.97 -2.88 -13.80
CA MET A 25 15.31 -2.02 -14.96
C MET A 25 14.90 -2.67 -16.27
N ASP A 26 15.11 -3.98 -16.42
CA ASP A 26 14.68 -4.72 -17.62
C ASP A 26 13.16 -4.67 -17.78
N LEU A 27 12.42 -4.86 -16.69
CA LEU A 27 10.96 -4.78 -16.72
C LEU A 27 10.47 -3.38 -17.03
N LEU A 28 11.14 -2.35 -16.49
CA LEU A 28 10.77 -0.96 -16.77
C LEU A 28 10.91 -0.61 -18.25
N VAL A 29 11.96 -1.12 -18.91
CA VAL A 29 12.13 -0.94 -20.36
C VAL A 29 10.93 -1.55 -21.09
N LYS A 30 10.53 -2.76 -20.73
CA LYS A 30 9.37 -3.44 -21.33
C LYS A 30 8.07 -2.69 -21.05
N ILE A 31 7.90 -2.16 -19.84
CA ILE A 31 6.71 -1.39 -19.47
C ILE A 31 6.61 -0.13 -20.33
N LYS A 32 7.72 0.58 -20.54
CA LYS A 32 7.75 1.76 -21.40
C LYS A 32 7.41 1.44 -22.85
N ALA A 33 7.65 0.20 -23.26
CA ALA A 33 7.28 -0.29 -24.59
C ALA A 33 5.82 -0.79 -24.67
N GLY A 34 5.07 -0.78 -23.54
CA GLY A 34 3.66 -1.15 -23.52
C GLY A 34 3.38 -2.59 -23.09
N ASP A 35 4.35 -3.28 -22.50
CA ASP A 35 4.19 -4.67 -22.06
C ASP A 35 3.43 -4.72 -20.73
N GLU A 36 2.17 -5.13 -20.77
CA GLU A 36 1.31 -5.24 -19.58
C GLU A 36 1.72 -6.39 -18.66
N ASP A 37 2.22 -7.48 -19.20
CA ASP A 37 2.72 -8.59 -18.37
C ASP A 37 3.93 -8.17 -17.55
N ALA A 38 4.83 -7.39 -18.15
CA ALA A 38 5.97 -6.84 -17.44
C ALA A 38 5.52 -5.90 -16.32
N ARG A 39 4.48 -5.11 -16.57
CA ARG A 39 3.89 -4.21 -15.55
C ARG A 39 3.36 -4.98 -14.37
N GLN A 40 2.61 -6.06 -14.61
CA GLN A 40 2.09 -6.91 -13.53
C GLN A 40 3.21 -7.57 -12.74
N GLN A 41 4.24 -8.09 -13.41
CA GLN A 41 5.40 -8.67 -12.74
C GLN A 41 6.14 -7.64 -11.89
N PHE A 42 6.26 -6.42 -12.40
CA PHE A 42 6.93 -5.34 -11.67
C PHE A 42 6.16 -4.95 -10.41
N VAL A 43 4.85 -4.79 -10.52
CA VAL A 43 4.00 -4.48 -9.36
C VAL A 43 4.11 -5.60 -8.33
N ARG A 44 3.95 -6.84 -8.76
CA ARG A 44 4.03 -8.00 -7.85
C ARG A 44 5.39 -8.07 -7.17
N GLY A 45 6.47 -7.81 -7.90
CA GLY A 45 7.82 -7.85 -7.36
C GLY A 45 8.17 -6.73 -6.40
N ASN A 46 7.33 -5.70 -6.30
CA ASN A 46 7.51 -4.56 -5.40
C ASN A 46 6.45 -4.47 -4.30
N LEU A 47 5.57 -5.44 -4.17
CA LEU A 47 4.55 -5.45 -3.11
C LEU A 47 5.19 -5.52 -1.72
N ARG A 48 6.32 -6.20 -1.59
CA ARG A 48 7.05 -6.26 -0.32
C ARG A 48 7.56 -4.88 0.09
N LEU A 49 7.98 -4.06 -0.87
CA LEU A 49 8.37 -2.68 -0.61
C LEU A 49 7.18 -1.88 -0.07
N VAL A 50 6.02 -2.00 -0.70
CA VAL A 50 4.79 -1.35 -0.23
C VAL A 50 4.46 -1.80 1.19
N LEU A 51 4.50 -3.11 1.43
CA LEU A 51 4.21 -3.67 2.75
C LEU A 51 5.15 -3.11 3.83
N SER A 52 6.45 -3.01 3.52
CA SER A 52 7.42 -2.48 4.48
C SER A 52 7.14 -1.02 4.83
N ILE A 53 6.63 -0.25 3.88
CA ILE A 53 6.29 1.15 4.10
C ILE A 53 5.02 1.27 4.95
N ILE A 54 3.97 0.52 4.61
CA ILE A 54 2.69 0.63 5.33
C ILE A 54 2.81 0.16 6.78
N GLN A 55 3.72 -0.75 7.09
CA GLN A 55 3.94 -1.20 8.46
C GLN A 55 4.38 -0.05 9.38
N LYS A 56 5.02 0.98 8.83
CA LYS A 56 5.41 2.17 9.58
C LYS A 56 4.20 3.02 9.97
N PHE A 57 3.07 2.85 9.31
CA PHE A 57 1.84 3.59 9.58
C PHE A 57 0.80 2.76 10.34
N ASN A 58 1.16 1.55 10.76
CA ASN A 58 0.23 0.59 11.33
C ASN A 58 -0.42 1.04 12.65
N ASN A 59 0.22 1.95 13.37
CA ASN A 59 -0.24 2.41 14.70
C ASN A 59 -1.15 3.64 14.64
N ARG A 60 -1.65 4.00 13.44
CA ARG A 60 -2.42 5.23 13.26
C ARG A 60 -3.92 5.00 13.14
N GLY A 61 -4.38 3.77 13.39
CA GLY A 61 -5.79 3.43 13.41
C GLY A 61 -6.44 3.17 12.07
N GLU A 62 -5.71 3.29 10.97
CA GLU A 62 -6.21 2.96 9.65
C GLU A 62 -6.17 1.46 9.40
N ASN A 63 -7.08 0.98 8.55
CA ASN A 63 -7.11 -0.40 8.13
C ASN A 63 -5.89 -0.71 7.24
N ILE A 64 -5.14 -1.77 7.57
CA ILE A 64 -3.92 -2.11 6.86
C ILE A 64 -4.19 -2.49 5.38
N ASP A 65 -5.36 -3.08 5.10
CA ASP A 65 -5.74 -3.39 3.71
C ASP A 65 -5.94 -2.11 2.89
N ASP A 66 -6.56 -1.09 3.48
CA ASP A 66 -6.73 0.21 2.83
C ASP A 66 -5.38 0.87 2.58
N LEU A 67 -4.49 0.85 3.58
CA LEU A 67 -3.14 1.41 3.44
C LEU A 67 -2.36 0.67 2.35
N PHE A 68 -2.49 -0.64 2.27
CA PHE A 68 -1.83 -1.43 1.23
C PHE A 68 -2.32 -1.05 -0.16
N GLN A 69 -3.63 -0.91 -0.34
CA GLN A 69 -4.21 -0.49 -1.61
C GLN A 69 -3.74 0.91 -2.01
N ILE A 70 -3.73 1.84 -1.08
CA ILE A 70 -3.25 3.20 -1.32
C ILE A 70 -1.76 3.20 -1.65
N GLY A 71 -0.98 2.39 -0.94
CA GLY A 71 0.44 2.21 -1.23
C GLY A 71 0.68 1.67 -2.64
N CYS A 72 -0.14 0.72 -3.08
CA CYS A 72 -0.06 0.19 -4.44
C CYS A 72 -0.39 1.25 -5.49
N ILE A 73 -1.32 2.17 -5.21
CA ILE A 73 -1.59 3.30 -6.10
C ILE A 73 -0.34 4.18 -6.24
N GLY A 74 0.34 4.45 -5.12
CA GLY A 74 1.61 5.19 -5.15
C GLY A 74 2.68 4.48 -5.96
N LEU A 75 2.76 3.15 -5.83
CA LEU A 75 3.68 2.33 -6.61
C LEU A 75 3.39 2.43 -8.11
N ILE A 76 2.13 2.33 -8.49
CA ILE A 76 1.73 2.42 -9.90
C ILE A 76 2.07 3.81 -10.48
N LYS A 77 1.80 4.86 -9.72
CA LYS A 77 2.17 6.23 -10.12
C LYS A 77 3.68 6.36 -10.29
N ALA A 78 4.45 5.75 -9.39
CA ALA A 78 5.91 5.75 -9.50
C ALA A 78 6.39 5.04 -10.76
N ILE A 79 5.78 3.90 -11.12
CA ILE A 79 6.10 3.18 -12.34
C ILE A 79 5.83 4.04 -13.56
N ASP A 80 4.68 4.70 -13.62
CA ASP A 80 4.26 5.51 -14.76
C ASP A 80 5.13 6.75 -14.94
N ASN A 81 5.66 7.29 -13.86
CA ASN A 81 6.40 8.55 -13.88
C ASN A 81 7.92 8.37 -13.77
N PHE A 82 8.40 7.14 -13.63
CA PHE A 82 9.82 6.89 -13.46
C PHE A 82 10.58 7.17 -14.78
N ASP A 83 11.63 7.96 -14.68
CA ASP A 83 12.49 8.30 -15.80
C ASP A 83 13.72 7.39 -15.79
N LEU A 84 13.83 6.52 -16.81
CA LEU A 84 14.93 5.58 -16.93
C LEU A 84 16.28 6.25 -17.16
N SER A 85 16.28 7.50 -17.65
CA SER A 85 17.51 8.25 -17.89
C SER A 85 18.14 8.76 -16.60
N GLN A 86 17.39 8.81 -15.50
CA GLN A 86 17.92 9.22 -14.20
C GLN A 86 18.71 8.07 -13.58
N ASN A 87 19.86 8.41 -13.02
CA ASN A 87 20.77 7.42 -12.41
C ASN A 87 20.40 7.18 -10.95
N VAL A 88 19.16 6.79 -10.72
CA VAL A 88 18.64 6.44 -9.38
C VAL A 88 17.93 5.09 -9.44
N ARG A 89 17.95 4.38 -8.34
CA ARG A 89 17.20 3.13 -8.23
C ARG A 89 15.71 3.43 -8.16
N PHE A 90 14.91 2.52 -8.73
CA PHE A 90 13.46 2.67 -8.71
C PHE A 90 12.94 2.80 -7.25
N SER A 91 13.44 1.98 -6.33
CA SER A 91 12.98 2.02 -4.94
C SER A 91 13.22 3.39 -4.30
N THR A 92 14.35 4.03 -4.60
CA THR A 92 14.65 5.37 -4.10
C THR A 92 13.62 6.39 -4.58
N TYR A 93 13.17 6.26 -5.81
CA TYR A 93 12.14 7.13 -6.39
C TYR A 93 10.74 6.77 -5.86
N ALA A 94 10.43 5.48 -5.75
CA ALA A 94 9.09 5.00 -5.42
C ALA A 94 8.71 5.26 -3.97
N VAL A 95 9.65 5.15 -3.03
CA VAL A 95 9.36 5.29 -1.59
C VAL A 95 8.69 6.63 -1.28
N PRO A 96 9.22 7.80 -1.70
CA PRO A 96 8.52 9.07 -1.44
C PRO A 96 7.13 9.15 -2.09
N MET A 97 6.97 8.55 -3.27
CA MET A 97 5.68 8.53 -3.96
C MET A 97 4.64 7.73 -3.20
N ILE A 98 5.03 6.56 -2.70
CA ILE A 98 4.16 5.70 -1.90
C ILE A 98 3.79 6.39 -0.59
N ILE A 99 4.78 6.93 0.11
CA ILE A 99 4.57 7.67 1.37
C ILE A 99 3.65 8.87 1.12
N GLY A 100 3.86 9.59 0.03
CA GLY A 100 3.03 10.75 -0.32
C GLY A 100 1.57 10.39 -0.51
N GLU A 101 1.28 9.27 -1.17
CA GLU A 101 -0.10 8.80 -1.34
C GLU A 101 -0.72 8.39 0.00
N ILE A 102 0.03 7.70 0.86
CA ILE A 102 -0.45 7.30 2.18
C ILE A 102 -0.74 8.53 3.04
N LYS A 103 0.17 9.49 3.07
CA LYS A 103 -0.02 10.73 3.84
C LYS A 103 -1.21 11.53 3.34
N ARG A 104 -1.41 11.59 2.02
CA ARG A 104 -2.58 12.25 1.43
C ARG A 104 -3.86 11.56 1.85
N PHE A 105 -3.89 10.24 1.82
CA PHE A 105 -5.04 9.46 2.27
C PHE A 105 -5.36 9.74 3.74
N ILE A 106 -4.35 9.69 4.61
CA ILE A 106 -4.51 9.96 6.04
C ILE A 106 -5.00 11.39 6.27
N ARG A 107 -4.43 12.38 5.54
CA ARG A 107 -4.83 13.78 5.65
C ARG A 107 -6.27 14.00 5.21
N ASP A 108 -6.66 13.44 4.07
CA ASP A 108 -7.99 13.63 3.49
C ASP A 108 -9.06 12.82 4.23
N ASN A 109 -8.68 11.66 4.77
CA ASN A 109 -9.54 10.78 5.54
C ASN A 109 -9.14 10.70 7.01
N GLY A 110 -8.23 11.56 7.42
CA GLY A 110 -7.65 11.57 8.76
C GLY A 110 -8.43 12.39 9.77
N PRO A 111 -7.86 12.67 10.94
CA PRO A 111 -8.66 13.02 12.13
C PRO A 111 -9.44 14.34 12.04
N ILE A 112 -9.18 15.20 11.07
CA ILE A 112 -9.89 16.48 10.98
C ILE A 112 -11.12 16.39 10.07
N LYS A 113 -10.99 15.85 8.86
CA LYS A 113 -12.11 15.70 7.93
C LYS A 113 -12.97 14.49 8.23
N VAL A 114 -12.35 13.44 8.70
CA VAL A 114 -13.01 12.18 9.02
C VAL A 114 -13.50 12.18 10.46
N SER A 115 -13.13 13.19 11.29
CA SER A 115 -13.52 13.20 12.69
C SER A 115 -15.04 13.17 12.83
N ARG A 116 -15.78 13.87 11.97
CA ARG A 116 -17.24 13.82 11.99
C ARG A 116 -17.77 12.49 11.41
N PHE A 117 -17.29 12.10 10.24
CA PHE A 117 -17.71 10.86 9.58
C PHE A 117 -17.28 9.62 10.38
N LEU A 118 -16.02 9.58 10.82
CA LEU A 118 -15.51 8.46 11.61
C LEU A 118 -16.11 8.42 13.02
N LYS A 119 -16.40 9.57 13.63
CA LYS A 119 -17.10 9.58 14.91
C LYS A 119 -18.50 8.98 14.77
N GLU A 120 -19.22 9.35 13.73
CA GLU A 120 -20.53 8.76 13.44
C GLU A 120 -20.42 7.26 13.15
N LEU A 121 -19.45 6.88 12.32
CA LEU A 121 -19.23 5.48 11.96
C LEU A 121 -18.75 4.67 13.18
N SER A 122 -17.84 5.23 13.98
CA SER A 122 -17.34 4.57 15.19
C SER A 122 -18.44 4.39 16.23
N ALA A 123 -19.29 5.40 16.39
CA ALA A 123 -20.45 5.31 17.29
C ALA A 123 -21.39 4.21 16.82
N LYS A 124 -21.67 4.13 15.52
CA LYS A 124 -22.52 3.10 14.94
C LYS A 124 -21.93 1.71 15.11
N VAL A 125 -20.63 1.56 14.91
CA VAL A 125 -19.92 0.29 15.11
C VAL A 125 -19.99 -0.11 16.59
N ARG A 126 -19.78 0.82 17.51
CA ARG A 126 -19.88 0.56 18.95
C ARG A 126 -21.28 0.09 19.35
N GLU A 127 -22.31 0.75 18.82
CA GLU A 127 -23.70 0.33 19.08
C GLU A 127 -23.93 -1.10 18.60
N LEU A 128 -23.43 -1.46 17.42
CA LEU A 128 -23.57 -2.81 16.89
C LEU A 128 -22.82 -3.84 17.73
N ILE A 129 -21.63 -3.50 18.20
CA ILE A 129 -20.82 -4.38 19.06
C ILE A 129 -21.53 -4.58 20.38
N GLU A 130 -22.00 -3.51 21.03
CA GLU A 130 -22.71 -3.59 22.31
C GLU A 130 -24.01 -4.39 22.17
N LYS A 131 -24.73 -4.20 21.08
CA LYS A 131 -25.95 -4.96 20.79
C LYS A 131 -25.64 -6.45 20.63
N ASN A 132 -24.59 -6.80 19.89
CA ASN A 132 -24.18 -8.21 19.73
C ASN A 132 -23.76 -8.82 21.06
N GLU A 133 -23.02 -8.09 21.88
CA GLU A 133 -22.61 -8.57 23.20
C GLU A 133 -23.80 -8.82 24.11
N LYS A 134 -24.82 -7.95 24.06
CA LYS A 134 -26.05 -8.13 24.83
C LYS A 134 -26.87 -9.32 24.33
N GLU A 135 -26.92 -9.53 23.02
CA GLU A 135 -27.65 -10.66 22.43
C GLU A 135 -26.96 -12.00 22.66
N ASN A 136 -25.64 -12.00 22.83
CA ASN A 136 -24.84 -13.21 23.03
C ASN A 136 -24.58 -13.54 24.50
N ARG A 137 -25.20 -12.83 25.43
CA ARG A 137 -25.11 -13.14 26.88
C ARG A 137 -26.18 -14.10 27.34
#